data_55561ef0d09d21c77ce4d847dffcc22d
#
_entry.id   55561ef0d09d21c77ce4d847dffcc22d
#
_cell.length_a   1.000
_cell.length_b   1.000
_cell.length_c   1.000
_cell.angle_alpha   90.00
_cell.angle_beta   90.00
_cell.angle_gamma   90.00
#
_symmetry.space_group_name_H-M   'P 1'
#
loop_
_entity.id
_entity.type
_entity.pdbx_description
1 polymer ?
#
loop_
_entity_poly.entity_id
_entity_poly.type
_entity_poly.pdbx_seq_one_letter_code
_entity_poly.pdbx_strand_id
1 'polypeptide(L)'
;YGADDFIIGKENGLEMINGIDDQGVLNDLSGEFSGLFFEDANKAITTKLDELGVLLKLKFITHSYPHDWRTKKPVIFRATKQWFCSIDKIRDDLLSELENNVKFHTEWGKKRLYNMIHDRGDWCISRQRVWGVPIPIFYNEDGSEIIDYDVMMHVADLFRKYGSNVWFEREAKDLLPEGYKNPASPNGNFTKEEDIMDVWFDSGSTWNGVLREQGLPYPADVYLEGSDQYRGWFT
;
A
#
# COMPACT_ATOMS: atom_id res chain seq x y z
N TYR A 1 14.12 1.13 10.45
CA TYR A 1 15.34 1.72 9.96
C TYR A 1 15.25 1.96 8.44
N GLY A 2 15.92 1.22 7.55
CA GLY A 2 15.92 1.48 6.11
C GLY A 2 15.49 0.28 5.28
N ALA A 3 15.50 0.43 3.94
CA ALA A 3 15.15 -0.65 3.02
C ALA A 3 16.10 -1.85 3.13
N ASP A 4 17.40 -1.57 3.33
CA ASP A 4 18.41 -2.62 3.48
C ASP A 4 18.19 -3.43 4.76
N ASP A 5 17.86 -2.76 5.88
CA ASP A 5 17.53 -3.45 7.14
C ASP A 5 16.29 -4.35 6.98
N PHE A 6 15.29 -3.88 6.24
CA PHE A 6 14.08 -4.66 5.95
C PHE A 6 14.40 -5.91 5.13
N ILE A 7 15.22 -5.78 4.08
CA ILE A 7 15.61 -6.89 3.21
C ILE A 7 16.39 -7.93 4.01
N ILE A 8 17.42 -7.50 4.74
CA ILE A 8 18.26 -8.38 5.58
C ILE A 8 17.40 -9.06 6.65
N GLY A 9 16.52 -8.32 7.31
CA GLY A 9 15.60 -8.87 8.30
C GLY A 9 14.70 -9.97 7.74
N LYS A 10 14.11 -9.72 6.57
CA LYS A 10 13.25 -10.67 5.87
C LYS A 10 14.01 -11.93 5.43
N GLU A 11 15.21 -11.79 4.86
CA GLU A 11 16.06 -12.89 4.43
C GLU A 11 16.51 -13.78 5.60
N ASN A 12 16.67 -13.21 6.77
CA ASN A 12 17.10 -13.93 7.98
C ASN A 12 15.95 -14.31 8.93
N GLY A 13 14.69 -14.09 8.53
CA GLY A 13 13.52 -14.44 9.33
C GLY A 13 13.41 -13.67 10.64
N LEU A 14 13.93 -12.46 10.71
CA LEU A 14 13.84 -11.61 11.89
C LEU A 14 12.43 -11.02 12.04
N GLU A 15 11.96 -10.93 13.26
CA GLU A 15 10.69 -10.30 13.58
C GLU A 15 10.74 -8.80 13.33
N MET A 16 9.71 -8.25 12.69
CA MET A 16 9.53 -6.81 12.56
C MET A 16 8.85 -6.24 13.80
N ILE A 17 9.61 -5.55 14.62
CA ILE A 17 9.12 -4.91 15.83
C ILE A 17 8.73 -3.46 15.52
N ASN A 18 7.47 -3.12 15.72
CA ASN A 18 6.96 -1.75 15.60
C ASN A 18 6.54 -1.24 16.98
N GLY A 19 7.40 -0.45 17.61
CA GLY A 19 7.19 0.09 18.94
C GLY A 19 6.34 1.37 18.99
N ILE A 20 5.76 1.83 17.86
CA ILE A 20 5.00 3.08 17.77
C ILE A 20 3.64 2.79 17.16
N ASP A 21 2.57 3.30 17.76
CA ASP A 21 1.20 3.18 17.26
C ASP A 21 0.87 4.22 16.16
N ASP A 22 -0.39 4.23 15.71
CA ASP A 22 -0.89 5.13 14.66
C ASP A 22 -0.95 6.60 15.08
N GLN A 23 -0.92 6.88 16.38
CA GLN A 23 -0.95 8.21 16.96
C GLN A 23 0.45 8.77 17.24
N GLY A 24 1.49 7.97 16.99
CA GLY A 24 2.88 8.35 17.28
C GLY A 24 3.26 8.13 18.74
N VAL A 25 2.48 7.35 19.48
CA VAL A 25 2.73 6.99 20.89
C VAL A 25 3.45 5.64 20.95
N LEU A 26 4.45 5.53 21.80
CA LEU A 26 5.18 4.29 22.03
C LEU A 26 4.27 3.28 22.71
N ASN A 27 4.18 2.07 22.15
CA ASN A 27 3.35 0.97 22.67
C ASN A 27 4.13 0.07 23.66
N ASP A 28 3.49 -0.97 24.15
CA ASP A 28 4.05 -1.87 25.18
C ASP A 28 5.35 -2.57 24.75
N LEU A 29 5.60 -2.72 23.44
CA LEU A 29 6.87 -3.26 22.92
C LEU A 29 8.06 -2.32 23.21
N SER A 30 7.79 -1.06 23.56
CA SER A 30 8.81 -0.06 23.90
C SER A 30 9.20 -0.07 25.38
N GLY A 31 8.68 -1.03 26.17
CA GLY A 31 9.02 -1.25 27.57
C GLY A 31 8.78 -0.01 28.45
N GLU A 32 9.78 0.45 29.19
CA GLU A 32 9.66 1.57 30.11
C GLU A 32 9.28 2.91 29.44
N PHE A 33 9.38 3.03 28.14
CA PHE A 33 9.00 4.21 27.36
C PHE A 33 7.58 4.16 26.80
N SER A 34 6.84 3.08 27.06
CA SER A 34 5.45 2.94 26.61
C SER A 34 4.59 4.11 27.10
N GLY A 35 3.68 4.57 26.24
CA GLY A 35 2.79 5.70 26.51
C GLY A 35 3.38 7.08 26.25
N LEU A 36 4.67 7.20 25.95
CA LEU A 36 5.28 8.46 25.56
C LEU A 36 5.05 8.78 24.07
N PHE A 37 4.77 10.04 23.76
CA PHE A 37 4.82 10.51 22.39
C PHE A 37 6.27 10.48 21.87
N PHE A 38 6.48 10.16 20.60
CA PHE A 38 7.82 9.87 20.07
C PHE A 38 8.83 11.01 20.27
N GLU A 39 8.40 12.29 20.23
CA GLU A 39 9.28 13.43 20.47
C GLU A 39 9.74 13.48 21.94
N ASP A 40 8.84 13.22 22.87
CA ASP A 40 9.16 13.16 24.30
C ASP A 40 10.03 11.95 24.63
N ALA A 41 9.76 10.81 23.96
CA ALA A 41 10.56 9.60 24.09
C ALA A 41 12.01 9.80 23.69
N ASN A 42 12.33 10.61 22.69
CA ASN A 42 13.69 10.90 22.28
C ASN A 42 14.55 11.43 23.44
N LYS A 43 13.97 12.32 24.25
CA LYS A 43 14.66 12.88 25.43
C LYS A 43 14.79 11.83 26.54
N ALA A 44 13.72 11.10 26.82
CA ALA A 44 13.73 10.06 27.86
C ALA A 44 14.74 8.95 27.54
N ILE A 45 14.78 8.48 26.30
CA ILE A 45 15.73 7.47 25.83
C ILE A 45 17.18 7.96 25.94
N THR A 46 17.48 9.17 25.49
CA THR A 46 18.84 9.72 25.58
C THR A 46 19.29 9.90 27.02
N THR A 47 18.40 10.34 27.92
CA THR A 47 18.68 10.43 29.35
C THR A 47 19.00 9.06 29.94
N LYS A 48 18.19 8.05 29.61
CA LYS A 48 18.40 6.68 30.09
C LYS A 48 19.72 6.08 29.61
N LEU A 49 20.09 6.32 28.34
CA LEU A 49 21.36 5.86 27.80
C LEU A 49 22.56 6.50 28.50
N ASP A 50 22.43 7.77 28.90
CA ASP A 50 23.45 8.47 29.67
C ASP A 50 23.57 7.90 31.08
N GLU A 51 22.44 7.71 31.79
CA GLU A 51 22.40 7.08 33.10
C GLU A 51 23.02 5.68 33.13
N LEU A 52 22.86 4.91 32.08
CA LEU A 52 23.44 3.57 31.92
C LEU A 52 24.92 3.62 31.52
N GLY A 53 25.49 4.79 31.25
CA GLY A 53 26.86 4.96 30.81
C GLY A 53 27.17 4.42 29.41
N VAL A 54 26.14 4.21 28.57
CA VAL A 54 26.26 3.66 27.20
C VAL A 54 26.11 4.73 26.12
N LEU A 55 25.80 5.97 26.49
CA LEU A 55 25.71 7.10 25.56
C LEU A 55 27.09 7.58 25.17
N LEU A 56 27.57 7.26 23.97
CA LEU A 56 28.87 7.70 23.51
C LEU A 56 28.94 9.23 23.28
N LYS A 57 27.90 9.76 22.62
CA LYS A 57 27.82 11.22 22.30
C LYS A 57 26.42 11.59 21.85
N LEU A 58 25.93 12.73 22.33
CA LEU A 58 24.74 13.40 21.78
C LEU A 58 25.17 14.65 21.02
N LYS A 59 24.70 14.79 19.76
CA LYS A 59 24.97 15.96 18.93
C LYS A 59 23.71 16.39 18.20
N PHE A 60 23.37 17.65 18.27
CA PHE A 60 22.32 18.24 17.44
C PHE A 60 22.89 18.61 16.07
N ILE A 61 22.17 18.24 15.04
CA ILE A 61 22.49 18.57 13.64
C ILE A 61 21.28 19.21 12.97
N THR A 62 21.55 20.06 12.00
CA THR A 62 20.50 20.60 11.11
C THR A 62 20.62 19.91 9.76
N HIS A 63 19.53 19.31 9.30
CA HIS A 63 19.47 18.63 8.02
C HIS A 63 18.08 18.74 7.42
N SER A 64 17.94 18.42 6.12
CA SER A 64 16.64 18.30 5.47
C SER A 64 15.89 17.09 6.02
N TYR A 65 14.63 17.29 6.40
CA TYR A 65 13.78 16.22 6.92
C TYR A 65 12.41 16.26 6.25
N PRO A 66 11.80 15.11 5.89
CA PRO A 66 10.50 15.08 5.23
C PRO A 66 9.39 15.55 6.19
N HIS A 67 8.52 16.41 5.66
CA HIS A 67 7.34 16.88 6.36
C HIS A 67 6.09 16.52 5.56
N ASP A 68 4.99 16.22 6.26
CA ASP A 68 3.70 16.05 5.62
C ASP A 68 3.31 17.35 4.90
N TRP A 69 2.94 17.22 3.63
CA TRP A 69 2.69 18.38 2.79
C TRP A 69 1.46 19.20 3.20
N ARG A 70 0.48 18.60 3.91
CA ARG A 70 -0.73 19.27 4.41
C ARG A 70 -0.49 19.92 5.77
N THR A 71 -0.06 19.13 6.75
CA THR A 71 0.11 19.59 8.13
C THR A 71 1.41 20.34 8.36
N LYS A 72 2.38 20.20 7.44
CA LYS A 72 3.75 20.75 7.55
C LYS A 72 4.53 20.23 8.77
N LYS A 73 4.06 19.17 9.41
CA LYS A 73 4.74 18.54 10.53
C LYS A 73 5.73 17.47 10.04
N PRO A 74 6.81 17.21 10.79
CA PRO A 74 7.73 16.13 10.47
C PRO A 74 7.00 14.79 10.47
N VAL A 75 7.37 13.91 9.53
CA VAL A 75 6.84 12.54 9.47
C VAL A 75 7.67 11.60 10.33
N ILE A 76 7.10 10.47 10.72
CA ILE A 76 7.82 9.37 11.35
C ILE A 76 7.87 8.18 10.42
N PHE A 77 8.98 7.42 10.49
CA PHE A 77 9.14 6.17 9.75
C PHE A 77 8.75 5.01 10.67
N ARG A 78 7.79 4.20 10.23
CA ARG A 78 7.35 3.02 10.94
C ARG A 78 6.92 1.92 9.98
N ALA A 79 7.00 0.68 10.42
CA ALA A 79 6.43 -0.43 9.68
C ALA A 79 4.90 -0.43 9.84
N THR A 80 4.18 -0.56 8.73
CA THR A 80 2.71 -0.71 8.72
C THR A 80 2.33 -1.87 7.82
N LYS A 81 1.22 -2.54 8.14
CA LYS A 81 0.64 -3.52 7.22
C LYS A 81 0.09 -2.78 6.00
N GLN A 82 0.40 -3.28 4.82
CA GLN A 82 -0.04 -2.70 3.55
C GLN A 82 -0.32 -3.82 2.55
N TRP A 83 -1.17 -3.54 1.58
CA TRP A 83 -1.40 -4.43 0.46
C TRP A 83 -0.44 -4.14 -0.68
N PHE A 84 0.20 -5.18 -1.19
CA PHE A 84 1.15 -5.09 -2.30
C PHE A 84 0.72 -5.99 -3.45
N CYS A 85 0.79 -5.46 -4.66
CA CYS A 85 0.73 -6.26 -5.89
C CYS A 85 2.15 -6.61 -6.33
N SER A 86 2.42 -7.89 -6.50
CA SER A 86 3.71 -8.33 -7.03
C SER A 86 3.82 -7.98 -8.52
N ILE A 87 4.86 -7.25 -8.86
CA ILE A 87 5.21 -6.89 -10.25
C ILE A 87 6.02 -8.00 -10.91
N ASP A 88 6.73 -8.81 -10.15
CA ASP A 88 7.64 -9.83 -10.67
C ASP A 88 6.96 -10.83 -11.61
N LYS A 89 5.69 -11.14 -11.35
CA LYS A 89 4.91 -12.09 -12.17
C LYS A 89 4.64 -11.63 -13.60
N ILE A 90 4.70 -10.32 -13.84
CA ILE A 90 4.37 -9.71 -15.14
C ILE A 90 5.53 -8.90 -15.71
N ARG A 91 6.63 -8.76 -14.98
CA ARG A 91 7.77 -7.92 -15.35
C ARG A 91 8.38 -8.32 -16.69
N ASP A 92 8.69 -9.60 -16.85
CA ASP A 92 9.36 -10.10 -18.05
C ASP A 92 8.48 -9.95 -19.29
N ASP A 93 7.17 -10.18 -19.16
CA ASP A 93 6.20 -9.98 -20.23
C ASP A 93 6.14 -8.50 -20.64
N LEU A 94 6.08 -7.58 -19.66
CA LEU A 94 6.06 -6.13 -19.91
C LEU A 94 7.35 -5.65 -20.58
N LEU A 95 8.51 -6.11 -20.14
CA LEU A 95 9.80 -5.75 -20.75
C LEU A 95 9.90 -6.29 -22.17
N SER A 96 9.44 -7.51 -22.41
CA SER A 96 9.36 -8.10 -23.74
C SER A 96 8.45 -7.30 -24.68
N GLU A 97 7.28 -6.88 -24.20
CA GLU A 97 6.37 -6.03 -24.99
C GLU A 97 7.00 -4.68 -25.35
N LEU A 98 7.68 -4.04 -24.39
CA LEU A 98 8.39 -2.77 -24.65
C LEU A 98 9.51 -2.90 -25.69
N GLU A 99 10.21 -4.02 -25.69
CA GLU A 99 11.31 -4.23 -26.62
C GLU A 99 10.84 -4.57 -28.03
N ASN A 100 9.79 -5.37 -28.15
CA ASN A 100 9.39 -6.00 -29.41
C ASN A 100 8.18 -5.33 -30.10
N ASN A 101 7.24 -4.79 -29.32
CA ASN A 101 5.94 -4.35 -29.84
C ASN A 101 5.69 -2.86 -29.70
N VAL A 102 6.39 -2.15 -28.80
CA VAL A 102 6.27 -0.71 -28.64
C VAL A 102 7.30 0.04 -29.47
N LYS A 103 6.83 0.90 -30.39
CA LYS A 103 7.69 1.75 -31.20
C LYS A 103 7.93 3.09 -30.52
N PHE A 104 9.14 3.31 -30.06
CA PHE A 104 9.56 4.58 -29.51
C PHE A 104 10.14 5.51 -30.56
N HIS A 105 9.76 6.77 -30.57
CA HIS A 105 10.33 7.79 -31.42
C HIS A 105 11.58 8.45 -30.84
N THR A 106 11.80 8.26 -29.52
CA THR A 106 12.97 8.77 -28.80
C THR A 106 13.61 7.64 -27.99
N GLU A 107 14.91 7.44 -28.16
CA GLU A 107 15.67 6.43 -27.43
C GLU A 107 15.64 6.66 -25.90
N TRP A 108 15.68 7.92 -25.46
CA TRP A 108 15.60 8.23 -24.05
C TRP A 108 14.24 7.80 -23.42
N GLY A 109 13.16 7.89 -24.18
CA GLY A 109 11.83 7.44 -23.74
C GLY A 109 11.79 5.94 -23.50
N LYS A 110 12.34 5.15 -24.46
CA LYS A 110 12.47 3.70 -24.32
C LYS A 110 13.27 3.34 -23.08
N LYS A 111 14.47 3.88 -22.95
CA LYS A 111 15.35 3.60 -21.82
C LYS A 111 14.71 3.97 -20.47
N ARG A 112 14.01 5.10 -20.42
CA ARG A 112 13.34 5.57 -19.21
C ARG A 112 12.23 4.62 -18.76
N LEU A 113 11.33 4.24 -19.68
CA LEU A 113 10.22 3.34 -19.34
C LEU A 113 10.73 1.94 -19.00
N TYR A 114 11.71 1.44 -19.77
CA TYR A 114 12.36 0.15 -19.49
C TYR A 114 12.92 0.10 -18.05
N ASN A 115 13.77 1.06 -17.68
CA ASN A 115 14.36 1.10 -16.35
C ASN A 115 13.30 1.22 -15.25
N MET A 116 12.23 1.99 -15.47
CA MET A 116 11.14 2.14 -14.51
C MET A 116 10.38 0.84 -14.25
N ILE A 117 10.27 -0.05 -15.22
CA ILE A 117 9.64 -1.36 -15.05
C ILE A 117 10.65 -2.37 -14.50
N HIS A 118 11.87 -2.37 -15.04
CA HIS A 118 12.95 -3.27 -14.63
C HIS A 118 13.28 -3.14 -13.14
N ASP A 119 13.43 -1.91 -12.66
CA ASP A 119 13.84 -1.61 -11.28
C ASP A 119 12.65 -1.44 -10.32
N ARG A 120 11.42 -1.68 -10.79
CA ARG A 120 10.22 -1.49 -9.96
C ARG A 120 10.08 -2.61 -8.96
N GLY A 121 10.00 -2.26 -7.68
CA GLY A 121 9.55 -3.17 -6.62
C GLY A 121 8.04 -3.40 -6.66
N ASP A 122 7.56 -4.22 -5.74
CA ASP A 122 6.13 -4.48 -5.56
C ASP A 122 5.34 -3.17 -5.37
N TRP A 123 4.17 -3.10 -5.94
CA TRP A 123 3.32 -1.92 -5.87
C TRP A 123 2.44 -1.94 -4.61
N CYS A 124 2.73 -1.04 -3.67
CA CYS A 124 1.83 -0.80 -2.55
C CYS A 124 0.53 -0.17 -3.07
N ILE A 125 -0.56 -0.94 -3.09
CA ILE A 125 -1.85 -0.49 -3.63
C ILE A 125 -2.79 0.08 -2.57
N SER A 126 -2.55 -0.16 -1.29
CA SER A 126 -3.41 0.34 -0.22
C SER A 126 -3.12 1.80 0.13
N ARG A 127 -4.18 2.54 0.45
CA ARG A 127 -4.10 3.94 0.88
C ARG A 127 -5.06 4.16 2.05
N GLN A 128 -4.58 4.80 3.09
CA GLN A 128 -5.35 5.23 4.26
C GLN A 128 -6.01 6.57 3.95
N ARG A 129 -7.08 6.54 3.15
CA ARG A 129 -7.87 7.71 2.75
C ARG A 129 -9.35 7.36 2.79
N VAL A 130 -10.18 8.38 2.96
CA VAL A 130 -11.65 8.24 3.04
C VAL A 130 -12.29 8.17 1.66
N TRP A 131 -11.70 8.83 0.66
CA TRP A 131 -12.25 8.90 -0.69
C TRP A 131 -11.44 8.03 -1.65
N GLY A 132 -12.08 7.04 -2.25
CA GLY A 132 -11.51 6.15 -3.26
C GLY A 132 -12.26 4.84 -3.37
N VAL A 133 -11.80 3.95 -4.25
CA VAL A 133 -12.36 2.61 -4.42
C VAL A 133 -11.83 1.71 -3.29
N PRO A 134 -12.70 1.07 -2.51
CA PRO A 134 -12.26 0.21 -1.42
C PRO A 134 -11.58 -1.06 -1.94
N ILE A 135 -10.69 -1.61 -1.15
CA ILE A 135 -10.08 -2.92 -1.40
C ILE A 135 -11.05 -4.01 -0.93
N PRO A 136 -11.60 -4.87 -1.82
CA PRO A 136 -12.67 -5.80 -1.48
C PRO A 136 -12.16 -7.07 -0.77
N ILE A 137 -11.49 -6.90 0.36
CA ILE A 137 -10.91 -7.98 1.17
C ILE A 137 -11.61 -8.04 2.52
N PHE A 138 -11.87 -9.27 2.97
CA PHE A 138 -12.40 -9.54 4.30
C PHE A 138 -11.38 -10.27 5.15
N TYR A 139 -11.61 -10.25 6.44
CA TYR A 139 -10.78 -10.94 7.43
C TYR A 139 -11.64 -11.89 8.27
N ASN A 140 -11.08 -13.05 8.55
CA ASN A 140 -11.63 -14.02 9.48
C ASN A 140 -11.45 -13.59 10.93
N GLU A 141 -12.08 -14.30 11.86
CA GLU A 141 -11.97 -14.06 13.32
C GLU A 141 -10.53 -14.21 13.82
N ASP A 142 -9.74 -15.06 13.20
CA ASP A 142 -8.32 -15.25 13.52
C ASP A 142 -7.39 -14.20 12.87
N GLY A 143 -7.96 -13.25 12.13
CA GLY A 143 -7.24 -12.19 11.42
C GLY A 143 -6.65 -12.61 10.08
N SER A 144 -6.89 -13.83 9.62
CA SER A 144 -6.46 -14.28 8.28
C SER A 144 -7.33 -13.65 7.19
N GLU A 145 -6.70 -13.35 6.07
CA GLU A 145 -7.33 -12.68 4.93
C GLU A 145 -8.19 -13.66 4.09
N ILE A 146 -9.29 -13.16 3.57
CA ILE A 146 -10.14 -13.86 2.60
C ILE A 146 -9.85 -13.29 1.22
N ILE A 147 -8.96 -13.97 0.49
CA ILE A 147 -8.61 -13.66 -0.90
C ILE A 147 -9.24 -14.74 -1.78
N ASP A 148 -10.50 -14.54 -2.12
CA ASP A 148 -11.31 -15.50 -2.85
C ASP A 148 -11.93 -14.81 -4.07
N TYR A 149 -11.76 -15.42 -5.25
CA TYR A 149 -12.25 -14.85 -6.50
C TYR A 149 -13.78 -14.69 -6.52
N ASP A 150 -14.52 -15.69 -6.03
CA ASP A 150 -15.99 -15.66 -6.07
C ASP A 150 -16.55 -14.62 -5.10
N VAL A 151 -15.91 -14.46 -3.94
CA VAL A 151 -16.23 -13.40 -2.98
C VAL A 151 -15.96 -12.02 -3.60
N MET A 152 -14.81 -11.82 -4.25
CA MET A 152 -14.48 -10.56 -4.91
C MET A 152 -15.45 -10.23 -6.04
N MET A 153 -15.83 -11.22 -6.84
CA MET A 153 -16.81 -11.04 -7.92
C MET A 153 -18.20 -10.72 -7.39
N HIS A 154 -18.61 -11.33 -6.28
CA HIS A 154 -19.85 -10.98 -5.61
C HIS A 154 -19.86 -9.51 -5.15
N VAL A 155 -18.75 -9.03 -4.55
CA VAL A 155 -18.60 -7.61 -4.17
C VAL A 155 -18.65 -6.70 -5.40
N ALA A 156 -17.99 -7.09 -6.50
CA ALA A 156 -18.04 -6.34 -7.75
C ALA A 156 -19.47 -6.21 -8.29
N ASP A 157 -20.29 -7.24 -8.16
CA ASP A 157 -21.73 -7.21 -8.55
C ASP A 157 -22.53 -6.28 -7.62
N LEU A 158 -22.22 -6.27 -6.33
CA LEU A 158 -22.83 -5.30 -5.41
C LEU A 158 -22.45 -3.86 -5.80
N PHE A 159 -21.19 -3.62 -6.18
CA PHE A 159 -20.74 -2.31 -6.64
C PHE A 159 -21.41 -1.88 -7.94
N ARG A 160 -21.62 -2.79 -8.89
CA ARG A 160 -22.39 -2.52 -10.11
C ARG A 160 -23.83 -2.11 -9.81
N LYS A 161 -24.43 -2.74 -8.81
CA LYS A 161 -25.84 -2.52 -8.46
C LYS A 161 -26.08 -1.30 -7.59
N TYR A 162 -25.20 -1.04 -6.64
CA TYR A 162 -25.41 -0.06 -5.57
C TYR A 162 -24.35 1.04 -5.53
N GLY A 163 -23.28 0.94 -6.34
CA GLY A 163 -22.10 1.79 -6.24
C GLY A 163 -21.13 1.32 -5.14
N SER A 164 -19.89 1.79 -5.18
CA SER A 164 -18.85 1.38 -4.23
C SER A 164 -19.10 1.86 -2.79
N ASN A 165 -19.96 2.85 -2.59
CA ASN A 165 -20.34 3.34 -1.26
C ASN A 165 -20.95 2.23 -0.38
N VAL A 166 -21.57 1.23 -0.99
CA VAL A 166 -22.16 0.08 -0.27
C VAL A 166 -21.13 -0.61 0.64
N TRP A 167 -19.84 -0.55 0.28
CA TRP A 167 -18.76 -1.08 1.11
C TRP A 167 -18.67 -0.40 2.48
N PHE A 168 -18.86 0.90 2.52
CA PHE A 168 -18.78 1.69 3.74
C PHE A 168 -20.10 1.71 4.53
N GLU A 169 -21.23 1.50 3.86
CA GLU A 169 -22.57 1.57 4.42
C GLU A 169 -23.01 0.26 5.10
N ARG A 170 -22.47 -0.89 4.67
CA ARG A 170 -22.89 -2.21 5.15
C ARG A 170 -21.81 -2.89 5.99
N GLU A 171 -22.25 -3.75 6.89
CA GLU A 171 -21.35 -4.62 7.64
C GLU A 171 -20.74 -5.72 6.75
N ALA A 172 -19.60 -6.28 7.17
CA ALA A 172 -18.90 -7.32 6.40
C ALA A 172 -19.80 -8.52 6.05
N LYS A 173 -20.61 -8.98 7.00
CA LYS A 173 -21.54 -10.10 6.80
C LYS A 173 -22.60 -9.87 5.71
N ASP A 174 -22.98 -8.60 5.48
CA ASP A 174 -23.99 -8.21 4.51
C ASP A 174 -23.41 -7.98 3.10
N LEU A 175 -22.07 -7.98 3.02
CA LEU A 175 -21.30 -7.86 1.78
C LEU A 175 -20.74 -9.20 1.30
N LEU A 176 -20.73 -10.21 2.15
CA LEU A 176 -20.35 -11.58 1.78
C LEU A 176 -21.52 -12.29 1.09
N PRO A 177 -21.24 -13.31 0.26
CA PRO A 177 -22.30 -14.15 -0.33
C PRO A 177 -23.21 -14.75 0.74
N GLU A 178 -24.50 -14.88 0.43
CA GLU A 178 -25.47 -15.47 1.36
C GLU A 178 -25.03 -16.87 1.83
N GLY A 179 -25.01 -17.06 3.14
CA GLY A 179 -24.60 -18.33 3.73
C GLY A 179 -23.09 -18.61 3.69
N TYR A 180 -22.27 -17.62 3.37
CA TYR A 180 -20.81 -17.78 3.37
C TYR A 180 -20.30 -18.27 4.73
N LYS A 181 -19.42 -19.28 4.69
CA LYS A 181 -18.80 -19.88 5.88
C LYS A 181 -17.31 -20.08 5.63
N ASN A 182 -16.52 -19.82 6.66
CA ASN A 182 -15.09 -20.09 6.64
C ASN A 182 -14.69 -20.77 7.95
N PRO A 183 -13.91 -21.87 7.92
CA PRO A 183 -13.44 -22.55 9.14
C PRO A 183 -12.67 -21.63 10.10
N ALA A 184 -11.99 -20.61 9.60
CA ALA A 184 -11.26 -19.62 10.39
C ALA A 184 -12.18 -18.58 11.07
N SER A 185 -13.50 -18.62 10.77
CA SER A 185 -14.55 -17.82 11.41
C SER A 185 -15.67 -18.72 11.93
N PRO A 186 -15.42 -19.53 12.96
CA PRO A 186 -16.37 -20.54 13.46
C PRO A 186 -17.68 -19.93 13.99
N ASN A 187 -17.65 -18.69 14.46
CA ASN A 187 -18.84 -17.97 14.95
C ASN A 187 -19.52 -17.11 13.87
N GLY A 188 -18.96 -17.09 12.65
CA GLY A 188 -19.48 -16.32 11.53
C GLY A 188 -19.22 -14.81 11.63
N ASN A 189 -18.25 -14.40 12.41
CA ASN A 189 -17.83 -13.01 12.47
C ASN A 189 -16.75 -12.73 11.42
N PHE A 190 -16.93 -11.65 10.69
CA PHE A 190 -16.01 -11.18 9.67
C PHE A 190 -15.81 -9.69 9.82
N THR A 191 -14.62 -9.23 9.50
CA THR A 191 -14.32 -7.81 9.32
C THR A 191 -13.93 -7.56 7.86
N LYS A 192 -13.85 -6.30 7.46
CA LYS A 192 -13.50 -5.91 6.09
C LYS A 192 -12.36 -4.93 6.11
N GLU A 193 -11.65 -4.86 4.98
CA GLU A 193 -10.60 -3.88 4.79
C GLU A 193 -11.17 -2.44 4.77
N GLU A 194 -10.47 -1.52 5.41
CA GLU A 194 -10.84 -0.12 5.47
C GLU A 194 -10.01 0.76 4.52
N ASP A 195 -8.89 0.24 4.04
CA ASP A 195 -8.04 0.91 3.07
C ASP A 195 -8.71 0.97 1.69
N ILE A 196 -8.37 2.01 0.95
CA ILE A 196 -8.79 2.18 -0.44
C ILE A 196 -7.63 1.85 -1.40
N MET A 197 -7.96 1.61 -2.66
CA MET A 197 -6.97 1.41 -3.71
C MET A 197 -6.22 2.71 -4.03
N ASP A 198 -4.98 2.58 -4.46
CA ASP A 198 -4.22 3.66 -5.07
C ASP A 198 -4.96 4.19 -6.30
N VAL A 199 -5.10 5.50 -6.44
CA VAL A 199 -5.75 6.16 -7.58
C VAL A 199 -5.14 5.76 -8.94
N TRP A 200 -3.88 5.33 -8.95
CA TRP A 200 -3.24 4.81 -10.16
C TRP A 200 -3.79 3.46 -10.61
N PHE A 201 -4.40 2.70 -9.69
CA PHE A 201 -5.17 1.51 -10.06
C PHE A 201 -6.44 1.88 -10.82
N ASP A 202 -7.19 2.87 -10.33
CA ASP A 202 -8.40 3.38 -11.01
C ASP A 202 -8.03 3.92 -12.39
N SER A 203 -7.01 4.76 -12.44
CA SER A 203 -6.47 5.36 -13.65
C SER A 203 -6.01 4.31 -14.67
N GLY A 204 -5.22 3.33 -14.24
CA GLY A 204 -4.73 2.24 -15.08
C GLY A 204 -5.82 1.27 -15.56
N SER A 205 -7.01 1.28 -14.93
CA SER A 205 -8.15 0.44 -15.29
C SER A 205 -9.10 1.10 -16.31
N THR A 206 -8.86 2.34 -16.73
CA THR A 206 -9.77 3.11 -17.63
C THR A 206 -9.95 2.46 -18.99
N TRP A 207 -8.95 1.72 -19.49
CA TRP A 207 -9.08 0.96 -20.75
C TRP A 207 -10.22 -0.07 -20.70
N ASN A 208 -10.46 -0.68 -19.55
CA ASN A 208 -11.54 -1.65 -19.35
C ASN A 208 -12.82 -0.95 -18.89
N GLY A 209 -12.78 -0.21 -17.79
CA GLY A 209 -13.95 0.40 -17.16
C GLY A 209 -14.58 1.56 -17.95
N VAL A 210 -13.84 2.16 -18.91
CA VAL A 210 -14.37 3.23 -19.75
C VAL A 210 -14.43 2.78 -21.21
N LEU A 211 -13.30 2.42 -21.83
CA LEU A 211 -13.30 2.16 -23.27
C LEU A 211 -14.15 0.92 -23.62
N ARG A 212 -13.86 -0.21 -23.00
CA ARG A 212 -14.57 -1.47 -23.32
C ARG A 212 -15.99 -1.48 -22.81
N GLU A 213 -16.22 -1.10 -21.56
CA GLU A 213 -17.56 -1.13 -20.95
C GLU A 213 -18.55 -0.18 -21.64
N GLN A 214 -18.08 0.94 -22.17
CA GLN A 214 -18.90 1.90 -22.90
C GLN A 214 -18.92 1.68 -24.41
N GLY A 215 -18.28 0.63 -24.91
CA GLY A 215 -18.21 0.31 -26.35
C GLY A 215 -17.45 1.36 -27.17
N LEU A 216 -16.50 2.07 -26.55
CA LEU A 216 -15.62 3.00 -27.23
C LEU A 216 -14.48 2.24 -27.97
N PRO A 217 -13.82 2.86 -28.98
CA PRO A 217 -12.69 2.23 -29.67
C PRO A 217 -11.61 1.77 -28.68
N TYR A 218 -11.19 0.51 -28.83
CA TYR A 218 -10.12 -0.09 -28.04
C TYR A 218 -9.23 -0.95 -28.94
N PRO A 219 -7.88 -0.79 -28.87
CA PRO A 219 -7.14 0.22 -28.09
C PRO A 219 -7.46 1.65 -28.51
N ALA A 220 -7.22 2.62 -27.62
CA ALA A 220 -7.38 4.03 -27.94
C ALA A 220 -6.34 4.45 -29.01
N ASP A 221 -6.76 5.28 -29.99
CA ASP A 221 -5.85 5.77 -31.02
C ASP A 221 -4.80 6.74 -30.47
N VAL A 222 -5.17 7.53 -29.48
CA VAL A 222 -4.28 8.52 -28.83
C VAL A 222 -4.53 8.55 -27.34
N TYR A 223 -3.46 8.48 -26.56
CA TYR A 223 -3.43 8.80 -25.15
C TYR A 223 -2.32 9.82 -24.89
N LEU A 224 -2.72 11.04 -24.56
CA LEU A 224 -1.79 12.17 -24.45
C LEU A 224 -1.46 12.46 -22.98
N GLU A 225 -0.19 12.29 -22.62
CA GLU A 225 0.32 12.55 -21.29
C GLU A 225 1.72 13.18 -21.32
N GLY A 226 2.13 13.78 -20.21
CA GLY A 226 3.51 14.23 -20.02
C GLY A 226 4.46 13.07 -19.71
N SER A 227 5.77 13.31 -19.84
CA SER A 227 6.79 12.29 -19.59
C SER A 227 6.89 11.86 -18.13
N ASP A 228 6.32 12.62 -17.19
CA ASP A 228 6.18 12.25 -15.78
C ASP A 228 5.26 11.04 -15.59
N GLN A 229 4.31 10.82 -16.52
CA GLN A 229 3.38 9.69 -16.50
C GLN A 229 4.02 8.35 -16.90
N TYR A 230 5.28 8.32 -17.25
CA TYR A 230 6.04 7.06 -17.29
C TYR A 230 6.08 6.37 -15.92
N ARG A 231 5.97 7.13 -14.83
CA ARG A 231 5.79 6.62 -13.46
C ARG A 231 4.37 6.84 -12.94
N GLY A 232 3.41 6.82 -13.72
CA GLY A 232 2.03 6.99 -13.35
C GLY A 232 1.17 6.08 -14.20
N TRP A 233 0.37 6.69 -15.08
CA TRP A 233 -0.59 5.98 -15.90
C TRP A 233 0.03 4.89 -16.80
N PHE A 234 1.16 5.15 -17.44
CA PHE A 234 1.79 4.17 -18.37
C PHE A 234 2.37 2.94 -17.67
N THR A 235 2.70 3.01 -16.38
CA THR A 235 3.21 1.85 -15.63
C THR A 235 2.12 1.14 -14.85
#